data_ce7060a077f53a033d60f72361106a0d
#
_entry.id   ce7060a077f53a033d60f72361106a0d
#
_cell.length_a   1.000
_cell.length_b   1.000
_cell.length_c   1.000
_cell.angle_alpha   90.00
_cell.angle_beta   90.00
_cell.angle_gamma   90.00
#
_symmetry.space_group_name_H-M   'P 1'
#
loop_
_entity.id
_entity.type
_entity.pdbx_description
1 polymer ?
#
loop_
_entity_poly.entity_id
_entity_poly.type
_entity_poly.pdbx_seq_one_letter_code
_entity_poly.pdbx_strand_id
1 'polypeptide(L)'
;VDTGIQSGGIEYAAPLALTDKTMDGVRLFLSDDDAAAVSAAYTDADGVWTINDTAKLPELEGIFIRPLVMYARLSEQGANTVLALRKQMQGGLITHEEILARGEEALSGMGTLTDSVLHSAAVQFLKTEYAVAGLNVNHIRTSYLLRTGGRMLLLTLGMIAAAVLCNFVGARMSA
;
A
#
# COMPACT_ATOMS: atom_id res chain seq x y z
N VAL A 1 -6.20 7.44 14.05
CA VAL A 1 -6.53 8.82 13.63
C VAL A 1 -5.36 9.42 12.84
N ASP A 2 -4.11 9.17 13.23
CA ASP A 2 -2.92 9.72 12.54
C ASP A 2 -2.75 9.19 11.11
N THR A 3 -3.06 7.92 10.87
CA THR A 3 -2.92 7.27 9.55
C THR A 3 -3.78 7.95 8.47
N GLY A 4 -4.99 8.39 8.80
CA GLY A 4 -5.90 9.03 7.85
C GLY A 4 -5.46 10.44 7.42
N ILE A 5 -4.73 11.16 8.27
CA ILE A 5 -4.32 12.55 8.02
C ILE A 5 -2.92 12.60 7.39
N GLN A 6 -1.95 11.91 7.98
CA GLN A 6 -0.55 11.91 7.51
C GLN A 6 -0.35 11.06 6.26
N SER A 7 -1.00 9.89 6.18
CA SER A 7 -0.88 8.98 5.04
C SER A 7 -1.82 9.31 3.88
N GLY A 8 -2.66 10.36 4.01
CA GLY A 8 -3.60 10.74 2.95
C GLY A 8 -4.70 9.70 2.69
N GLY A 9 -5.03 8.87 3.70
CA GLY A 9 -6.03 7.81 3.60
C GLY A 9 -5.48 6.47 3.07
N ILE A 10 -4.16 6.37 2.84
CA ILE A 10 -3.49 5.10 2.51
C ILE A 10 -3.21 4.39 3.83
N GLU A 11 -3.93 3.31 4.07
CA GLU A 11 -3.87 2.53 5.31
C GLU A 11 -2.74 1.50 5.26
N TYR A 12 -2.52 0.90 4.09
CA TYR A 12 -1.54 -0.16 3.86
C TYR A 12 -0.48 0.27 2.84
N ALA A 13 0.75 -0.14 3.05
CA ALA A 13 1.83 0.05 2.09
C ALA A 13 1.75 -0.90 0.88
N ALA A 14 0.74 -1.79 0.84
CA ALA A 14 0.39 -2.53 -0.36
C ALA A 14 -0.39 -1.62 -1.33
N PRO A 15 0.00 -1.55 -2.61
CA PRO A 15 -0.60 -0.63 -3.57
C PRO A 15 -2.00 -1.06 -4.02
N LEU A 16 -2.92 -0.09 -4.14
CA LEU A 16 -4.21 -0.30 -4.82
C LEU A 16 -4.04 -0.44 -6.33
N ALA A 17 -3.11 0.33 -6.88
CA ALA A 17 -2.70 0.23 -8.26
C ALA A 17 -1.25 0.67 -8.44
N LEU A 18 -0.60 0.15 -9.47
CA LEU A 18 0.75 0.50 -9.89
C LEU A 18 0.78 0.64 -11.40
N THR A 19 1.60 1.55 -11.92
CA THR A 19 1.91 1.55 -13.35
C THR A 19 2.73 0.31 -13.73
N ASP A 20 2.63 -0.13 -14.97
CA ASP A 20 3.38 -1.28 -15.50
C ASP A 20 4.89 -1.13 -15.23
N LYS A 21 5.42 0.05 -15.46
CA LYS A 21 6.83 0.37 -15.19
C LYS A 21 7.22 0.13 -13.73
N THR A 22 6.39 0.58 -12.79
CA THR A 22 6.65 0.44 -11.36
C THR A 22 6.47 -1.00 -10.92
N MET A 23 5.44 -1.71 -11.37
CA MET A 23 5.21 -3.11 -11.09
C MET A 23 6.41 -3.96 -11.55
N ASP A 24 6.86 -3.76 -12.78
CA ASP A 24 8.03 -4.44 -13.34
C ASP A 24 9.31 -4.15 -12.54
N GLY A 25 9.48 -2.92 -12.08
CA GLY A 25 10.63 -2.54 -11.27
C GLY A 25 10.59 -3.13 -9.86
N VAL A 26 9.44 -3.14 -9.21
CA VAL A 26 9.24 -3.72 -7.87
C VAL A 26 9.46 -5.23 -7.90
N ARG A 27 8.99 -5.91 -8.96
CA ARG A 27 9.20 -7.37 -9.14
C ARG A 27 10.66 -7.79 -9.13
N LEU A 28 11.59 -6.93 -9.50
CA LEU A 28 13.03 -7.23 -9.43
C LEU A 28 13.55 -7.47 -8.00
N PHE A 29 12.80 -7.00 -7.00
CA PHE A 29 13.16 -7.09 -5.58
C PHE A 29 12.25 -8.05 -4.80
N LEU A 30 11.40 -8.82 -5.49
CA LEU A 30 10.55 -9.85 -4.89
C LEU A 30 11.23 -11.21 -4.99
N SER A 31 10.99 -12.09 -4.00
CA SER A 31 11.27 -13.51 -4.16
C SER A 31 10.36 -14.13 -5.21
N ASP A 32 10.69 -15.32 -5.72
CA ASP A 32 9.85 -16.02 -6.69
C ASP A 32 8.44 -16.31 -6.13
N ASP A 33 8.35 -16.69 -4.86
CA ASP A 33 7.07 -16.94 -4.18
C ASP A 33 6.24 -15.67 -4.03
N ASP A 34 6.86 -14.56 -3.63
CA ASP A 34 6.21 -13.27 -3.49
C ASP A 34 5.77 -12.72 -4.85
N ALA A 35 6.59 -12.88 -5.89
CA ALA A 35 6.24 -12.48 -7.25
C ALA A 35 5.03 -13.26 -7.79
N ALA A 36 4.93 -14.56 -7.45
CA ALA A 36 3.76 -15.38 -7.77
C ALA A 36 2.51 -14.90 -7.02
N ALA A 37 2.63 -14.61 -5.72
CA ALA A 37 1.53 -14.08 -4.89
C ALA A 37 1.02 -12.72 -5.43
N VAL A 38 1.94 -11.81 -5.76
CA VAL A 38 1.62 -10.52 -6.37
C VAL A 38 0.93 -10.69 -7.72
N SER A 39 1.44 -11.59 -8.58
CA SER A 39 0.85 -11.85 -9.89
C SER A 39 -0.57 -12.40 -9.81
N ALA A 40 -0.88 -13.19 -8.78
CA ALA A 40 -2.23 -13.71 -8.53
C ALA A 40 -3.19 -12.67 -7.93
N ALA A 41 -2.65 -11.66 -7.22
CA ALA A 41 -3.45 -10.66 -6.52
C ALA A 41 -3.79 -9.44 -7.39
N TYR A 42 -3.07 -9.20 -8.49
CA TYR A 42 -3.23 -8.03 -9.34
C TYR A 42 -3.59 -8.43 -10.77
N THR A 43 -4.33 -7.55 -11.44
CA THR A 43 -4.65 -7.67 -12.87
C THR A 43 -4.18 -6.42 -13.59
N ASP A 44 -3.54 -6.60 -14.74
CA ASP A 44 -3.18 -5.52 -15.64
C ASP A 44 -4.38 -5.10 -16.50
N ALA A 45 -4.60 -3.79 -16.55
CA ALA A 45 -5.58 -3.18 -17.45
C ALA A 45 -4.95 -1.88 -17.99
N ASP A 46 -4.68 -1.84 -19.27
CA ASP A 46 -4.13 -0.68 -20.00
C ASP A 46 -2.80 -0.13 -19.40
N GLY A 47 -1.93 -1.00 -18.92
CA GLY A 47 -0.62 -0.65 -18.32
C GLY A 47 -0.70 -0.17 -16.87
N VAL A 48 -1.84 -0.41 -16.21
CA VAL A 48 -2.03 -0.17 -14.78
C VAL A 48 -2.45 -1.48 -14.11
N TRP A 49 -1.63 -1.93 -13.19
CA TRP A 49 -1.89 -3.09 -12.34
C TRP A 49 -2.78 -2.69 -11.18
N THR A 50 -3.96 -3.27 -11.07
CA THR A 50 -4.92 -3.02 -10.00
C THR A 50 -5.15 -4.26 -9.17
N ILE A 51 -5.34 -4.07 -7.85
CA ILE A 51 -5.61 -5.19 -6.95
C ILE A 51 -7.00 -5.76 -7.20
N ASN A 52 -7.11 -7.09 -7.27
CA ASN A 52 -8.37 -7.79 -7.49
C ASN A 52 -9.28 -7.79 -6.25
N ASP A 53 -8.69 -7.86 -5.06
CA ASP A 53 -9.38 -7.91 -3.79
C ASP A 53 -8.66 -7.07 -2.73
N THR A 54 -9.28 -5.98 -2.32
CA THR A 54 -8.72 -5.08 -1.30
C THR A 54 -8.63 -5.71 0.09
N ALA A 55 -9.33 -6.83 0.34
CA ALA A 55 -9.22 -7.56 1.60
C ALA A 55 -7.84 -8.20 1.79
N LYS A 56 -7.09 -8.40 0.71
CA LYS A 56 -5.72 -8.94 0.73
C LYS A 56 -4.63 -7.89 1.00
N LEU A 57 -4.95 -6.61 1.05
CA LEU A 57 -3.96 -5.55 1.29
C LEU A 57 -3.13 -5.76 2.56
N PRO A 58 -3.70 -6.17 3.72
CA PRO A 58 -2.91 -6.41 4.92
C PRO A 58 -1.87 -7.53 4.76
N GLU A 59 -2.21 -8.58 4.02
CA GLU A 59 -1.32 -9.74 3.78
C GLU A 59 -0.18 -9.34 2.81
N LEU A 60 -0.50 -8.56 1.80
CA LEU A 60 0.44 -8.10 0.79
C LEU A 60 1.37 -6.99 1.29
N GLU A 61 1.01 -6.29 2.35
CA GLU A 61 1.79 -5.17 2.89
C GLU A 61 3.23 -5.59 3.22
N GLY A 62 3.40 -6.72 3.91
CA GLY A 62 4.71 -7.25 4.26
C GLY A 62 5.57 -7.54 3.04
N ILE A 63 4.96 -7.97 1.94
CA ILE A 63 5.62 -8.28 0.67
C ILE A 63 6.08 -6.99 -0.03
N PHE A 64 5.27 -5.93 -0.01
CA PHE A 64 5.50 -4.72 -0.79
C PHE A 64 6.40 -3.67 -0.13
N ILE A 65 6.42 -3.56 1.21
CA ILE A 65 7.10 -2.45 1.92
C ILE A 65 8.56 -2.29 1.47
N ARG A 66 9.37 -3.35 1.59
CA ARG A 66 10.80 -3.28 1.26
C ARG A 66 11.04 -3.10 -0.23
N PRO A 67 10.46 -3.92 -1.14
CA PRO A 67 10.62 -3.76 -2.58
C PRO A 67 10.21 -2.40 -3.11
N LEU A 68 9.12 -1.80 -2.61
CA LEU A 68 8.69 -0.46 -3.00
C LEU A 68 9.72 0.60 -2.61
N VAL A 69 10.27 0.53 -1.39
CA VAL A 69 11.26 1.51 -0.95
C VAL A 69 12.59 1.32 -1.69
N MET A 70 13.02 0.07 -1.95
CA MET A 70 14.19 -0.23 -2.78
C MET A 70 14.03 0.36 -4.18
N TYR A 71 12.90 0.10 -4.82
CA TYR A 71 12.58 0.65 -6.14
C TYR A 71 12.58 2.18 -6.13
N ALA A 72 11.90 2.80 -5.17
CA ALA A 72 11.83 4.25 -5.02
C ALA A 72 13.23 4.87 -4.92
N ARG A 73 14.08 4.33 -4.04
CA ARG A 73 15.45 4.82 -3.81
C ARG A 73 16.35 4.67 -5.03
N LEU A 74 16.30 3.54 -5.69
CA LEU A 74 17.09 3.35 -6.91
C LEU A 74 16.59 4.23 -8.07
N SER A 75 15.29 4.49 -8.12
CA SER A 75 14.71 5.42 -9.10
C SER A 75 15.11 6.87 -8.84
N GLU A 76 15.29 7.29 -7.58
CA GLU A 76 15.81 8.61 -7.21
C GLU A 76 17.28 8.81 -7.66
N GLN A 77 18.10 7.75 -7.69
CA GLN A 77 19.48 7.79 -8.17
C GLN A 77 19.59 8.02 -9.69
N GLY A 78 18.52 7.72 -10.42
CA GLY A 78 18.42 7.97 -11.85
C GLY A 78 17.26 7.20 -12.48
N ALA A 79 16.51 7.87 -13.34
CA ALA A 79 15.32 7.32 -13.98
C ALA A 79 15.55 6.01 -14.77
N ASN A 80 16.80 5.76 -15.16
CA ASN A 80 17.18 4.57 -15.92
C ASN A 80 17.89 3.49 -15.08
N THR A 81 18.16 3.73 -13.79
CA THR A 81 18.91 2.80 -12.94
C THR A 81 18.23 1.44 -12.85
N VAL A 82 16.95 1.40 -12.52
CA VAL A 82 16.18 0.15 -12.43
C VAL A 82 16.06 -0.54 -13.79
N LEU A 83 15.85 0.25 -14.86
CA LEU A 83 15.80 -0.30 -16.22
C LEU A 83 17.13 -0.92 -16.64
N ALA A 84 18.27 -0.31 -16.25
CA ALA A 84 19.59 -0.85 -16.51
C ALA A 84 19.83 -2.16 -15.75
N LEU A 85 19.43 -2.24 -14.47
CA LEU A 85 19.49 -3.48 -13.67
C LEU A 85 18.67 -4.59 -14.33
N ARG A 86 17.44 -4.31 -14.77
CA ARG A 86 16.60 -5.26 -15.49
C ARG A 86 17.27 -5.80 -16.76
N LYS A 87 17.83 -4.91 -17.58
CA LYS A 87 18.54 -5.30 -18.81
C LYS A 87 19.79 -6.14 -18.51
N GLN A 88 20.55 -5.79 -17.48
CA GLN A 88 21.72 -6.55 -17.07
C GLN A 88 21.33 -7.96 -16.59
N MET A 89 20.24 -8.10 -15.83
CA MET A 89 19.71 -9.39 -15.42
C MET A 89 19.23 -10.22 -16.61
N GLN A 90 18.47 -9.63 -17.53
CA GLN A 90 18.02 -10.31 -18.76
C GLN A 90 19.18 -10.73 -19.66
N GLY A 91 20.28 -9.98 -19.65
CA GLY A 91 21.52 -10.30 -20.36
C GLY A 91 22.41 -11.32 -19.62
N GLY A 92 22.02 -11.79 -18.44
CA GLY A 92 22.82 -12.71 -17.63
C GLY A 92 24.10 -12.08 -17.05
N LEU A 93 24.18 -10.73 -17.02
CA LEU A 93 25.35 -10.00 -16.52
C LEU A 93 25.34 -9.85 -15.00
N ILE A 94 24.16 -9.88 -14.38
CA ILE A 94 23.96 -9.83 -12.93
C ILE A 94 22.92 -10.87 -12.52
N THR A 95 23.05 -11.37 -11.31
CA THR A 95 22.11 -12.31 -10.70
C THR A 95 20.99 -11.59 -9.96
N HIS A 96 19.92 -12.31 -9.64
CA HIS A 96 18.84 -11.78 -8.82
C HIS A 96 19.34 -11.40 -7.41
N GLU A 97 20.25 -12.20 -6.82
CA GLU A 97 20.87 -11.92 -5.53
C GLU A 97 21.66 -10.60 -5.53
N GLU A 98 22.37 -10.30 -6.62
CA GLU A 98 23.11 -9.03 -6.75
C GLU A 98 22.16 -7.83 -6.87
N ILE A 99 20.98 -8.01 -7.45
CA ILE A 99 19.94 -6.97 -7.48
C ILE A 99 19.39 -6.72 -6.08
N LEU A 100 19.08 -7.78 -5.33
CA LEU A 100 18.63 -7.66 -3.95
C LEU A 100 19.68 -6.97 -3.08
N ALA A 101 20.96 -7.34 -3.21
CA ALA A 101 22.05 -6.72 -2.48
C ALA A 101 22.15 -5.20 -2.76
N ARG A 102 21.98 -4.77 -4.01
CA ARG A 102 21.93 -3.34 -4.37
C ARG A 102 20.70 -2.62 -3.81
N GLY A 103 19.56 -3.31 -3.75
CA GLY A 103 18.37 -2.80 -3.07
C GLY A 103 18.62 -2.58 -1.58
N GLU A 104 19.22 -3.55 -0.90
CA GLU A 104 19.58 -3.43 0.53
C GLU A 104 20.62 -2.33 0.78
N GLU A 105 21.61 -2.18 -0.11
CA GLU A 105 22.58 -1.07 -0.05
C GLU A 105 21.87 0.29 -0.15
N ALA A 106 20.93 0.41 -1.08
CA ALA A 106 20.13 1.63 -1.23
C ALA A 106 19.28 1.95 0.01
N LEU A 107 18.77 0.90 0.70
CA LEU A 107 18.07 1.06 1.98
C LEU A 107 19.01 1.47 3.11
N SER A 108 20.22 0.88 3.19
CA SER A 108 21.18 1.14 4.27
C SER A 108 21.59 2.64 4.34
N GLY A 109 21.55 3.32 3.22
CA GLY A 109 21.76 4.78 3.13
C GLY A 109 20.70 5.63 3.85
N MET A 110 19.57 5.05 4.28
CA MET A 110 18.50 5.76 5.00
C MET A 110 18.72 5.85 6.52
N GLY A 111 19.80 5.29 7.06
CA GLY A 111 20.06 5.26 8.49
C GLY A 111 19.30 4.14 9.22
N THR A 112 18.73 4.44 10.39
CA THR A 112 18.01 3.43 11.18
C THR A 112 16.69 3.03 10.50
N LEU A 113 16.66 1.84 9.91
CA LEU A 113 15.47 1.28 9.27
C LEU A 113 14.55 0.66 10.32
N THR A 114 13.59 1.43 10.79
CA THR A 114 12.46 0.88 11.54
C THR A 114 11.31 0.59 10.58
N ASP A 115 10.44 -0.36 10.92
CA ASP A 115 9.25 -0.69 10.11
C ASP A 115 8.38 0.55 9.86
N SER A 116 8.30 1.46 10.83
CA SER A 116 7.57 2.71 10.71
C SER A 116 8.17 3.65 9.65
N VAL A 117 9.50 3.71 9.54
CA VAL A 117 10.19 4.53 8.52
C VAL A 117 9.97 3.94 7.13
N LEU A 118 10.13 2.63 7.00
CA LEU A 118 9.89 1.92 5.74
C LEU A 118 8.44 2.07 5.29
N HIS A 119 7.48 1.88 6.19
CA HIS A 119 6.06 2.08 5.90
C HIS A 119 5.78 3.51 5.43
N SER A 120 6.30 4.51 6.15
CA SER A 120 6.11 5.92 5.77
C SER A 120 6.71 6.25 4.40
N ALA A 121 7.90 5.72 4.09
CA ALA A 121 8.56 5.90 2.80
C ALA A 121 7.76 5.23 1.66
N ALA A 122 7.28 4.00 1.88
CA ALA A 122 6.44 3.28 0.92
C ALA A 122 5.14 4.04 0.63
N VAL A 123 4.45 4.53 1.67
CA VAL A 123 3.21 5.32 1.53
C VAL A 123 3.46 6.63 0.78
N GLN A 124 4.58 7.32 1.05
CA GLN A 124 4.92 8.55 0.31
C GLN A 124 5.16 8.27 -1.17
N PHE A 125 5.85 7.19 -1.49
CA PHE A 125 6.04 6.76 -2.86
C PHE A 125 4.70 6.43 -3.55
N LEU A 126 3.81 5.67 -2.89
CA LEU A 126 2.50 5.31 -3.41
C LEU A 126 1.62 6.52 -3.71
N LYS A 127 1.71 7.60 -2.93
CA LYS A 127 0.98 8.86 -3.23
C LYS A 127 1.35 9.43 -4.60
N THR A 128 2.66 9.41 -4.91
CA THR A 128 3.15 9.88 -6.21
C THR A 128 2.72 8.94 -7.33
N GLU A 129 2.83 7.65 -7.09
CA GLU A 129 2.47 6.61 -8.05
C GLU A 129 0.98 6.63 -8.40
N TYR A 130 0.10 6.80 -7.41
CA TYR A 130 -1.35 6.91 -7.63
C TYR A 130 -1.72 8.12 -8.50
N ALA A 131 -1.01 9.24 -8.33
CA ALA A 131 -1.21 10.40 -9.19
C ALA A 131 -0.83 10.09 -10.65
N VAL A 132 0.25 9.33 -10.86
CA VAL A 132 0.70 8.89 -12.20
C VAL A 132 -0.25 7.85 -12.80
N ALA A 133 -0.72 6.90 -11.99
CA ALA A 133 -1.68 5.87 -12.40
C ALA A 133 -3.11 6.43 -12.63
N GLY A 134 -3.32 7.74 -12.48
CA GLY A 134 -4.62 8.37 -12.67
C GLY A 134 -5.61 8.15 -11.52
N LEU A 135 -5.16 7.55 -10.40
CA LEU A 135 -5.98 7.41 -9.20
C LEU A 135 -6.06 8.74 -8.44
N ASN A 136 -7.28 9.17 -8.17
CA ASN A 136 -7.50 10.37 -7.38
C ASN A 136 -7.32 10.08 -5.88
N VAL A 137 -6.16 10.43 -5.34
CA VAL A 137 -5.83 10.25 -3.91
C VAL A 137 -6.86 10.91 -2.99
N ASN A 138 -7.45 12.03 -3.42
CA ASN A 138 -8.52 12.68 -2.67
C ASN A 138 -9.78 11.82 -2.59
N HIS A 139 -10.10 11.08 -3.64
CA HIS A 139 -11.23 10.14 -3.64
C HIS A 139 -10.97 8.97 -2.69
N ILE A 140 -9.75 8.44 -2.67
CA ILE A 140 -9.34 7.37 -1.74
C ILE A 140 -9.47 7.89 -0.30
N ARG A 141 -8.95 9.08 -0.02
CA ARG A 141 -9.03 9.73 1.29
C ARG A 141 -10.49 9.97 1.72
N THR A 142 -11.32 10.49 0.84
CA THR A 142 -12.74 10.77 1.13
C THR A 142 -13.50 9.47 1.37
N SER A 143 -13.25 8.43 0.58
CA SER A 143 -13.87 7.11 0.76
C SER A 143 -13.50 6.49 2.11
N TYR A 144 -12.23 6.58 2.51
CA TYR A 144 -11.77 6.13 3.83
C TYR A 144 -12.45 6.90 4.97
N LEU A 145 -12.47 8.24 4.89
CA LEU A 145 -13.11 9.09 5.90
C LEU A 145 -14.62 8.81 6.00
N LEU A 146 -15.28 8.63 4.85
CA LEU A 146 -16.72 8.34 4.80
C LEU A 146 -17.02 6.95 5.40
N ARG A 147 -16.20 5.96 5.10
CA ARG A 147 -16.34 4.59 5.64
C ARG A 147 -16.11 4.55 7.14
N THR A 148 -15.06 5.22 7.63
CA THR A 148 -14.72 5.27 9.05
C THR A 148 -15.73 6.12 9.82
N GLY A 149 -16.08 7.29 9.31
CA GLY A 149 -17.12 8.18 9.88
C GLY A 149 -18.49 7.52 9.89
N GLY A 150 -18.88 6.84 8.81
CA GLY A 150 -20.13 6.07 8.72
C GLY A 150 -20.21 4.94 9.76
N ARG A 151 -19.09 4.25 10.00
CA ARG A 151 -18.99 3.21 11.03
C ARG A 151 -19.18 3.77 12.45
N MET A 152 -18.56 4.93 12.74
CA MET A 152 -18.74 5.62 14.02
C MET A 152 -20.17 6.11 14.19
N LEU A 153 -20.78 6.67 13.14
CA LEU A 153 -22.17 7.13 13.16
C LEU A 153 -23.16 6.00 13.40
N LEU A 154 -22.97 4.83 12.79
CA LEU A 154 -23.78 3.64 13.00
C LEU A 154 -23.69 3.14 14.45
N LEU A 155 -22.47 3.12 15.03
CA LEU A 155 -22.28 2.72 16.43
C LEU A 155 -22.98 3.69 17.39
N THR A 156 -22.90 5.00 17.13
CA THR A 156 -23.54 6.03 17.94
C THR A 156 -25.08 5.91 17.86
N LEU A 157 -25.62 5.72 16.65
CA LEU A 157 -27.05 5.47 16.44
C LEU A 157 -27.51 4.20 17.16
N GLY A 158 -26.72 3.14 17.12
CA GLY A 158 -27.00 1.88 17.85
C GLY A 158 -27.07 2.11 19.37
N MET A 159 -26.12 2.89 19.92
CA MET A 159 -26.14 3.25 21.34
C MET A 159 -27.37 4.07 21.73
N ILE A 160 -27.74 5.06 20.91
CA ILE A 160 -28.94 5.87 21.15
C ILE A 160 -30.21 5.00 21.08
N ALA A 161 -30.32 4.12 20.09
CA ALA A 161 -31.45 3.22 19.95
C ALA A 161 -31.58 2.26 21.16
N ALA A 162 -30.45 1.71 21.62
CA ALA A 162 -30.41 0.88 22.83
C ALA A 162 -30.85 1.65 24.07
N ALA A 163 -30.39 2.88 24.27
CA ALA A 163 -30.78 3.73 25.38
C ALA A 163 -32.30 4.05 25.38
N VAL A 164 -32.87 4.35 24.21
CA VAL A 164 -34.31 4.59 24.03
C VAL A 164 -35.10 3.34 24.35
N LEU A 165 -34.67 2.15 23.89
CA LEU A 165 -35.32 0.89 24.17
C LEU A 165 -35.26 0.55 25.68
N CYS A 166 -34.14 0.75 26.34
CA CYS A 166 -34.01 0.55 27.78
C CYS A 166 -34.95 1.46 28.56
N ASN A 167 -35.03 2.73 28.20
CA ASN A 167 -35.96 3.68 28.86
C ASN A 167 -37.44 3.29 28.61
N PHE A 168 -37.77 2.86 27.40
CA PHE A 168 -39.13 2.43 27.07
C PHE A 168 -39.56 1.19 27.84
N VAL A 169 -38.68 0.19 27.93
CA VAL A 169 -38.93 -1.03 28.70
C VAL A 169 -39.04 -0.71 30.18
N GLY A 170 -38.15 0.11 30.73
CA GLY A 170 -38.18 0.55 32.12
C GLY A 170 -39.47 1.29 32.48
N ALA A 171 -39.92 2.20 31.62
CA ALA A 171 -41.19 2.91 31.82
C ALA A 171 -42.42 1.97 31.82
N ARG A 172 -42.38 0.93 30.99
CA ARG A 172 -43.48 -0.04 30.91
C ARG A 172 -43.51 -1.06 32.06
N MET A 173 -42.39 -1.31 32.69
CA MET A 173 -42.29 -2.18 33.88
C MET A 173 -42.65 -1.43 35.18
N SER A 174 -42.64 -0.09 35.17
CA SER A 174 -42.97 0.75 36.33
C SER A 174 -44.42 1.20 36.38
N ALA A 175 -45.21 0.88 35.36
CA ALA A 175 -46.67 1.16 35.28
C ALA A 175 -47.48 -0.10 35.61
#